data_d1f8433b61beb779c63a0ce3e70a2529
#
_entry.id   d1f8433b61beb779c63a0ce3e70a2529
#
_cell.length_a   1.000
_cell.length_b   1.000
_cell.length_c   1.000
_cell.angle_alpha   90.00
_cell.angle_beta   90.00
_cell.angle_gamma   90.00
#
_symmetry.space_group_name_H-M   'P 1'
#
loop_
_entity.id
_entity.type
_entity.pdbx_description
1 polymer ?
#
loop_
_entity_poly.entity_id
_entity_poly.type
_entity_poly.pdbx_seq_one_letter_code
_entity_poly.pdbx_strand_id
1 'polypeptide(L)'
;MAAAAFPFCAAQEVTRSAQIPGLRPYKVDLEYMPRAEKDSVRMVAELWRGYVESFTSSSVDEARRRSFWVDGSPDYLQEFDDGNLLYASFRENRILDIRKLGGGTYELIAATFSKLPGEEYDNWVEAVLRVCVKAVASGNGGKNNPFRLCNWLDAEFPSLTKTIFKGIEYYCVPGCGVPKKAASGLATFVTRFINEYAPEFQGPLRYVVAPSVDQCERLSGILFNAYSNPLMSSASGKNSDRMFYGRTFGTDIVLSNYWDDRHDVALLLIKSSWPKALPMIQEGIAAYHGGYMDLSYSDIKASLRRYLASKKDLDLSNDDNFYDLSIPVSGKDGVTVAVVPLEGIIGAAIVEYTIVQQGRSKVKNLLGCQNYSDIFKVLGIPSADINDFIRGIL
;
A
#
# COMPACT_ATOMS: atom_id res chain seq x y z
N MET A 1 -26.55 36.69 -15.94
CA MET A 1 -26.63 35.24 -15.59
C MET A 1 -26.74 35.18 -14.08
N ALA A 2 -27.93 34.86 -13.57
CA ALA A 2 -28.18 34.74 -12.13
C ALA A 2 -27.67 33.39 -11.67
N ALA A 3 -26.71 33.38 -10.73
CA ALA A 3 -26.28 32.19 -10.03
C ALA A 3 -27.46 31.74 -9.16
N ALA A 4 -28.00 30.56 -9.47
CA ALA A 4 -28.98 29.90 -8.60
C ALA A 4 -28.26 29.47 -7.33
N ALA A 5 -28.52 30.19 -6.25
CA ALA A 5 -28.13 29.75 -4.91
C ALA A 5 -28.97 28.52 -4.58
N PHE A 6 -28.34 27.34 -4.54
CA PHE A 6 -28.98 26.15 -3.97
C PHE A 6 -29.20 26.40 -2.48
N PRO A 7 -30.43 26.24 -1.97
CA PRO A 7 -30.66 26.35 -0.53
C PRO A 7 -29.90 25.24 0.20
N PHE A 8 -29.03 25.62 1.13
CA PHE A 8 -28.44 24.69 2.09
C PHE A 8 -29.56 24.14 2.97
N CYS A 9 -30.07 22.96 2.63
CA CYS A 9 -31.01 22.25 3.48
C CYS A 9 -30.32 21.79 4.77
N ALA A 10 -31.01 21.91 5.89
CA ALA A 10 -30.51 21.50 7.21
C ALA A 10 -30.18 20.00 7.21
N ALA A 11 -28.90 19.68 7.28
CA ALA A 11 -28.41 18.31 7.33
C ALA A 11 -28.81 17.64 8.65
N GLN A 12 -29.40 16.44 8.59
CA GLN A 12 -29.77 15.67 9.77
C GLN A 12 -28.56 15.03 10.40
N GLU A 13 -28.33 15.27 11.71
CA GLU A 13 -27.27 14.61 12.47
C GLU A 13 -27.58 13.11 12.60
N VAL A 14 -26.73 12.25 12.05
CA VAL A 14 -26.85 10.81 12.20
C VAL A 14 -26.10 10.39 13.46
N THR A 15 -26.86 10.05 14.47
CA THR A 15 -26.49 9.48 15.78
C THR A 15 -25.11 9.85 16.36
N ARG A 16 -25.12 10.37 17.55
CA ARG A 16 -23.93 10.61 18.37
C ARG A 16 -23.25 9.27 18.66
N SER A 17 -22.13 9.00 18.02
CA SER A 17 -21.18 8.01 18.54
C SER A 17 -20.56 8.54 19.83
N ALA A 18 -20.14 7.65 20.71
CA ALA A 18 -19.30 7.99 21.83
C ALA A 18 -18.18 8.92 21.33
N GLN A 19 -17.88 10.00 22.06
CA GLN A 19 -16.94 11.03 21.62
C GLN A 19 -15.55 10.44 21.46
N ILE A 20 -15.25 10.04 20.24
CA ILE A 20 -13.89 9.68 19.86
C ILE A 20 -13.21 10.98 19.44
N PRO A 21 -12.08 11.35 20.08
CA PRO A 21 -11.35 12.54 19.69
C PRO A 21 -11.01 12.48 18.18
N GLY A 22 -11.28 13.56 17.47
CA GLY A 22 -11.01 13.66 16.03
C GLY A 22 -12.09 13.12 15.10
N LEU A 23 -13.07 12.36 15.58
CA LEU A 23 -14.18 11.88 14.76
C LEU A 23 -15.39 12.82 14.89
N ARG A 24 -15.66 13.61 13.87
CA ARG A 24 -16.89 14.43 13.82
C ARG A 24 -18.02 13.67 13.15
N PRO A 25 -19.26 13.82 13.63
CA PRO A 25 -20.41 13.31 12.91
C PRO A 25 -20.49 13.99 11.54
N TYR A 26 -20.64 13.20 10.49
CA TYR A 26 -20.89 13.76 9.17
C TYR A 26 -22.33 14.22 9.05
N LYS A 27 -22.57 15.18 8.17
CA LYS A 27 -23.91 15.67 7.82
C LYS A 27 -24.19 15.26 6.38
N VAL A 28 -25.24 14.50 6.17
CA VAL A 28 -25.75 14.17 4.83
C VAL A 28 -27.15 14.76 4.72
N ASP A 29 -27.43 15.43 3.62
CA ASP A 29 -28.79 15.86 3.31
C ASP A 29 -29.63 14.64 2.91
N LEU A 30 -30.41 14.15 3.84
CA LEU A 30 -31.29 13.01 3.63
C LEU A 30 -32.72 13.41 3.27
N GLU A 31 -33.04 14.71 3.23
CA GLU A 31 -34.43 15.16 3.13
C GLU A 31 -35.15 14.66 1.87
N TYR A 32 -34.43 14.65 0.75
CA TYR A 32 -34.99 14.26 -0.56
C TYR A 32 -34.75 12.79 -0.93
N MET A 33 -34.11 12.00 -0.06
CA MET A 33 -33.88 10.57 -0.32
C MET A 33 -35.08 9.70 0.04
N PRO A 34 -35.41 8.65 -0.72
CA PRO A 34 -36.35 7.62 -0.31
C PRO A 34 -35.94 7.00 1.05
N ARG A 35 -36.93 6.64 1.88
CA ARG A 35 -36.67 6.12 3.25
C ARG A 35 -35.70 4.94 3.27
N ALA A 36 -35.90 3.95 2.37
CA ALA A 36 -35.01 2.78 2.30
C ALA A 36 -33.56 3.16 1.92
N GLU A 37 -33.37 4.20 1.12
CA GLU A 37 -32.04 4.71 0.76
C GLU A 37 -31.39 5.46 1.92
N LYS A 38 -32.17 6.25 2.68
CA LYS A 38 -31.71 6.90 3.92
C LYS A 38 -31.16 5.87 4.91
N ASP A 39 -31.84 4.79 5.12
CA ASP A 39 -31.41 3.73 6.05
C ASP A 39 -30.12 3.05 5.56
N SER A 40 -30.01 2.80 4.25
CA SER A 40 -28.80 2.24 3.66
C SER A 40 -27.60 3.19 3.80
N VAL A 41 -27.79 4.49 3.51
CA VAL A 41 -26.74 5.52 3.65
C VAL A 41 -26.28 5.63 5.11
N ARG A 42 -27.20 5.57 6.06
CA ARG A 42 -26.87 5.54 7.52
C ARG A 42 -26.00 4.32 7.85
N MET A 43 -26.40 3.13 7.42
CA MET A 43 -25.64 1.91 7.67
C MET A 43 -24.24 1.93 7.02
N VAL A 44 -24.11 2.51 5.83
CA VAL A 44 -22.80 2.71 5.18
C VAL A 44 -21.93 3.67 5.99
N ALA A 45 -22.51 4.77 6.48
CA ALA A 45 -21.79 5.73 7.33
C ALA A 45 -21.37 5.13 8.67
N GLU A 46 -22.24 4.35 9.30
CA GLU A 46 -21.95 3.64 10.55
C GLU A 46 -20.85 2.59 10.35
N LEU A 47 -20.84 1.89 9.22
CA LEU A 47 -19.78 0.96 8.84
C LEU A 47 -18.42 1.67 8.80
N TRP A 48 -18.32 2.78 8.05
CA TRP A 48 -17.08 3.57 7.96
C TRP A 48 -16.63 4.09 9.30
N ARG A 49 -17.56 4.62 10.10
CA ARG A 49 -17.25 5.10 11.43
C ARG A 49 -16.69 3.99 12.31
N GLY A 50 -17.34 2.83 12.36
CA GLY A 50 -16.85 1.68 13.12
C GLY A 50 -15.48 1.20 12.68
N TYR A 51 -15.19 1.26 11.37
CA TYR A 51 -13.87 0.96 10.82
C TYR A 51 -12.82 1.95 11.31
N VAL A 52 -13.06 3.27 11.17
CA VAL A 52 -12.14 4.31 11.65
C VAL A 52 -11.93 4.23 13.17
N GLU A 53 -12.97 3.94 13.93
CA GLU A 53 -12.89 3.72 15.38
C GLU A 53 -11.98 2.55 15.75
N SER A 54 -11.78 1.57 14.86
CA SER A 54 -10.89 0.44 15.12
C SER A 54 -9.40 0.83 15.16
N PHE A 55 -9.04 2.03 14.70
CA PHE A 55 -7.67 2.56 14.74
C PHE A 55 -7.36 3.40 16.01
N THR A 56 -8.28 3.53 16.94
CA THR A 56 -8.09 4.40 18.12
C THR A 56 -7.46 3.71 19.32
N SER A 57 -7.33 2.39 19.29
CA SER A 57 -6.73 1.63 20.40
C SER A 57 -5.24 1.41 20.16
N SER A 58 -4.44 1.52 21.22
CA SER A 58 -2.99 1.24 21.21
C SER A 58 -2.61 -0.20 20.83
N SER A 59 -3.60 -1.09 20.76
CA SER A 59 -3.49 -2.42 20.20
C SER A 59 -4.52 -2.55 19.08
N VAL A 60 -4.04 -2.62 17.83
CA VAL A 60 -4.90 -2.82 16.67
C VAL A 60 -5.54 -4.21 16.77
N ASP A 61 -6.85 -4.25 17.01
CA ASP A 61 -7.61 -5.49 16.88
C ASP A 61 -7.81 -5.78 15.39
N GLU A 62 -6.83 -6.49 14.81
CA GLU A 62 -6.87 -6.88 13.39
C GLU A 62 -8.12 -7.69 13.05
N ALA A 63 -8.60 -8.54 13.96
CA ALA A 63 -9.79 -9.35 13.73
C ALA A 63 -11.02 -8.45 13.62
N ARG A 64 -11.14 -7.45 14.52
CA ARG A 64 -12.21 -6.45 14.45
C ARG A 64 -12.11 -5.65 13.15
N ARG A 65 -10.93 -5.19 12.79
CA ARG A 65 -10.72 -4.39 11.58
C ARG A 65 -11.07 -5.17 10.32
N ARG A 66 -10.62 -6.42 10.20
CA ARG A 66 -10.98 -7.33 9.10
C ARG A 66 -12.47 -7.59 9.00
N SER A 67 -13.21 -7.56 10.09
CA SER A 67 -14.66 -7.78 10.08
C SER A 67 -15.45 -6.70 9.33
N PHE A 68 -14.86 -5.53 9.08
CA PHE A 68 -15.49 -4.48 8.29
C PHE A 68 -15.37 -4.71 6.78
N TRP A 69 -14.46 -5.58 6.34
CA TRP A 69 -14.18 -5.84 4.93
C TRP A 69 -14.92 -7.07 4.40
N VAL A 70 -15.15 -7.09 3.11
CA VAL A 70 -15.66 -8.29 2.41
C VAL A 70 -14.66 -9.43 2.61
N ASP A 71 -15.15 -10.66 2.85
CA ASP A 71 -14.30 -11.83 3.00
C ASP A 71 -13.36 -11.97 1.79
N GLY A 72 -12.07 -12.14 2.07
CA GLY A 72 -11.03 -12.23 1.05
C GLY A 72 -10.60 -10.89 0.43
N SER A 73 -11.25 -9.77 0.75
CA SER A 73 -10.76 -8.44 0.36
C SER A 73 -9.74 -7.95 1.38
N PRO A 74 -8.54 -7.58 0.95
CA PRO A 74 -7.54 -7.03 1.86
C PRO A 74 -7.96 -5.63 2.34
N ASP A 75 -7.57 -5.30 3.58
CA ASP A 75 -7.65 -3.93 4.08
C ASP A 75 -6.50 -3.11 3.47
N TYR A 76 -6.70 -2.66 2.24
CA TYR A 76 -5.67 -1.90 1.52
C TYR A 76 -5.41 -0.50 2.11
N LEU A 77 -6.34 0.01 2.92
CA LEU A 77 -6.13 1.28 3.60
C LEU A 77 -5.10 1.14 4.73
N GLN A 78 -4.97 -0.06 5.31
CA GLN A 78 -3.89 -0.36 6.24
C GLN A 78 -2.53 -0.42 5.53
N GLU A 79 -2.49 -1.07 4.37
CA GLU A 79 -1.26 -1.18 3.58
C GLU A 79 -0.84 0.17 2.97
N PHE A 80 -1.80 1.10 2.86
CA PHE A 80 -1.59 2.39 2.24
C PHE A 80 -0.70 3.33 3.05
N ASP A 81 -0.73 3.24 4.37
CA ASP A 81 -0.13 4.27 5.21
C ASP A 81 0.31 3.68 6.54
N ASP A 82 1.23 2.83 6.68
CA ASP A 82 1.74 2.40 7.99
C ASP A 82 0.80 2.69 9.19
N GLY A 83 -0.49 2.74 8.93
CA GLY A 83 -1.59 2.94 9.86
C GLY A 83 -1.87 4.39 10.29
N ASN A 84 -1.12 5.38 9.85
CA ASN A 84 -1.20 6.72 10.44
C ASN A 84 -2.32 7.61 9.93
N LEU A 85 -2.76 7.52 8.66
CA LEU A 85 -3.79 8.42 8.10
C LEU A 85 -5.17 8.29 8.75
N LEU A 86 -5.48 7.15 9.33
CA LEU A 86 -6.79 6.89 9.92
C LEU A 86 -6.81 6.99 11.45
N TYR A 87 -5.68 7.23 12.11
CA TYR A 87 -5.64 7.33 13.57
C TYR A 87 -6.41 8.55 14.07
N ALA A 88 -7.58 8.30 14.64
CA ALA A 88 -8.48 9.33 15.14
C ALA A 88 -7.92 10.15 16.32
N SER A 89 -6.86 9.68 16.99
CA SER A 89 -6.20 10.41 18.08
C SER A 89 -5.46 11.68 17.58
N PHE A 90 -5.03 11.66 16.33
CA PHE A 90 -4.26 12.77 15.73
C PHE A 90 -5.00 13.44 14.57
N ARG A 91 -6.10 12.87 14.12
CA ARG A 91 -6.78 13.28 12.89
C ARG A 91 -8.29 13.28 13.04
N GLU A 92 -8.91 14.15 12.28
CA GLU A 92 -10.34 14.20 12.10
C GLU A 92 -10.73 13.51 10.80
N ASN A 93 -11.64 12.55 10.87
CA ASN A 93 -12.20 11.89 9.70
C ASN A 93 -13.60 12.42 9.40
N ARG A 94 -13.84 12.84 8.15
CA ARG A 94 -15.14 13.32 7.70
C ARG A 94 -15.58 12.54 6.46
N ILE A 95 -16.82 12.07 6.47
CA ILE A 95 -17.47 11.59 5.26
C ILE A 95 -17.87 12.82 4.43
N LEU A 96 -17.41 12.88 3.20
CA LEU A 96 -17.73 13.96 2.27
C LEU A 96 -18.94 13.63 1.40
N ASP A 97 -19.06 12.36 0.98
CA ASP A 97 -20.15 11.90 0.11
C ASP A 97 -20.41 10.40 0.28
N ILE A 98 -21.67 9.99 0.08
CA ILE A 98 -22.06 8.59 -0.08
C ILE A 98 -23.00 8.51 -1.27
N ARG A 99 -22.59 7.80 -2.31
CA ARG A 99 -23.31 7.67 -3.56
C ARG A 99 -23.64 6.21 -3.88
N LYS A 100 -24.87 5.93 -4.27
CA LYS A 100 -25.28 4.63 -4.76
C LYS A 100 -24.79 4.41 -6.20
N LEU A 101 -24.05 3.32 -6.42
CA LEU A 101 -23.56 2.92 -7.75
C LEU A 101 -24.49 1.93 -8.47
N GLY A 102 -25.37 1.26 -7.74
CA GLY A 102 -26.25 0.20 -8.24
C GLY A 102 -25.89 -1.18 -7.65
N GLY A 103 -26.77 -2.19 -7.82
CA GLY A 103 -26.51 -3.56 -7.38
C GLY A 103 -26.16 -3.73 -5.88
N GLY A 104 -26.64 -2.83 -5.01
CA GLY A 104 -26.30 -2.85 -3.59
C GLY A 104 -24.88 -2.32 -3.28
N THR A 105 -24.23 -1.66 -4.24
CA THR A 105 -22.89 -1.08 -4.10
C THR A 105 -23.00 0.42 -3.91
N TYR A 106 -22.16 0.95 -3.02
CA TYR A 106 -22.03 2.38 -2.72
C TYR A 106 -20.58 2.82 -2.86
N GLU A 107 -20.41 4.06 -3.29
CA GLU A 107 -19.18 4.83 -3.18
C GLU A 107 -19.25 5.65 -1.90
N LEU A 108 -18.22 5.59 -1.10
CA LEU A 108 -18.03 6.46 0.06
C LEU A 108 -16.77 7.28 -0.17
N ILE A 109 -16.89 8.60 -0.05
CA ILE A 109 -15.75 9.52 -0.10
C ILE A 109 -15.55 10.07 1.31
N ALA A 110 -14.35 9.90 1.85
CA ALA A 110 -13.97 10.38 3.16
C ALA A 110 -12.68 11.19 3.08
N ALA A 111 -12.54 12.20 3.93
CA ALA A 111 -11.33 12.99 4.08
C ALA A 111 -10.78 12.86 5.48
N THR A 112 -9.45 12.88 5.57
CA THR A 112 -8.71 13.01 6.82
C THR A 112 -8.09 14.39 6.93
N PHE A 113 -8.16 14.98 8.11
CA PHE A 113 -7.65 16.31 8.39
C PHE A 113 -6.67 16.23 9.55
N SER A 114 -5.51 16.89 9.42
CA SER A 114 -4.60 16.99 10.56
C SER A 114 -5.19 17.91 11.63
N LYS A 115 -4.88 17.56 12.86
CA LYS A 115 -5.26 18.31 14.03
C LYS A 115 -4.02 18.61 14.84
N LEU A 116 -3.32 19.70 14.49
CA LEU A 116 -2.16 20.13 15.24
C LEU A 116 -2.63 20.88 16.50
N PRO A 117 -2.26 20.44 17.70
CA PRO A 117 -2.63 21.12 18.92
C PRO A 117 -2.04 22.53 18.95
N GLY A 118 -2.90 23.54 19.04
CA GLY A 118 -2.49 24.93 19.28
C GLY A 118 -2.28 25.82 18.07
N GLU A 119 -2.54 25.37 16.86
CA GLU A 119 -2.47 26.23 15.67
C GLU A 119 -3.87 26.65 15.21
N GLU A 120 -4.01 27.92 14.85
CA GLU A 120 -5.26 28.54 14.34
C GLU A 120 -5.66 27.98 12.95
N TYR A 121 -4.81 27.18 12.29
CA TYR A 121 -4.97 26.57 10.95
C TYR A 121 -5.35 25.09 11.01
N ASP A 122 -6.31 24.78 11.79
CA ASP A 122 -6.72 23.43 12.20
C ASP A 122 -7.41 22.56 11.16
N ASN A 123 -7.32 22.82 9.85
CA ASN A 123 -8.10 22.04 8.88
C ASN A 123 -7.36 21.76 7.57
N TRP A 124 -6.14 21.35 7.68
CA TRP A 124 -5.40 20.90 6.51
C TRP A 124 -5.88 19.49 6.11
N VAL A 125 -6.31 19.32 4.88
CA VAL A 125 -6.69 18.02 4.31
C VAL A 125 -5.42 17.21 4.05
N GLU A 126 -5.29 16.06 4.71
CA GLU A 126 -4.16 15.16 4.53
C GLU A 126 -4.40 14.14 3.43
N ALA A 127 -5.61 13.57 3.39
CA ALA A 127 -6.00 12.66 2.34
C ALA A 127 -7.49 12.75 2.03
N VAL A 128 -7.86 12.42 0.80
CA VAL A 128 -9.23 12.14 0.40
C VAL A 128 -9.26 10.74 -0.20
N LEU A 129 -10.03 9.88 0.44
CA LEU A 129 -10.13 8.47 0.11
C LEU A 129 -11.50 8.17 -0.51
N ARG A 130 -11.50 7.29 -1.48
CA ARG A 130 -12.68 6.72 -2.12
C ARG A 130 -12.75 5.24 -1.78
N VAL A 131 -13.83 4.83 -1.18
CA VAL A 131 -14.02 3.45 -0.70
C VAL A 131 -15.24 2.85 -1.35
N CYS A 132 -15.15 1.60 -1.76
CA CYS A 132 -16.28 0.82 -2.22
C CYS A 132 -16.97 0.15 -1.01
N VAL A 133 -18.30 0.14 -1.00
CA VAL A 133 -19.10 -0.55 0.02
C VAL A 133 -20.11 -1.44 -0.68
N LYS A 134 -20.17 -2.71 -0.32
CA LYS A 134 -21.08 -3.70 -0.90
C LYS A 134 -22.05 -4.26 0.13
N ALA A 135 -23.29 -4.44 -0.28
CA ALA A 135 -24.23 -5.26 0.47
C ALA A 135 -23.81 -6.74 0.36
N VAL A 136 -23.69 -7.42 1.50
CA VAL A 136 -23.40 -8.85 1.57
C VAL A 136 -24.62 -9.61 2.06
N ALA A 137 -24.85 -10.82 1.54
CA ALA A 137 -25.94 -11.66 1.99
C ALA A 137 -25.76 -11.98 3.49
N SER A 138 -26.85 -11.91 4.25
CA SER A 138 -26.87 -12.14 5.69
C SER A 138 -26.45 -13.58 6.02
N GLY A 139 -25.18 -13.83 6.21
CA GLY A 139 -24.67 -15.15 6.55
C GLY A 139 -23.61 -15.16 7.64
N ASN A 140 -22.66 -14.19 7.61
CA ASN A 140 -21.50 -14.20 8.50
C ASN A 140 -21.12 -12.81 9.09
N GLY A 141 -21.95 -11.80 8.90
CA GLY A 141 -21.67 -10.47 9.44
C GLY A 141 -22.38 -10.22 10.75
N GLY A 142 -21.75 -9.48 11.66
CA GLY A 142 -22.32 -9.05 12.93
C GLY A 142 -23.77 -8.59 12.78
N LYS A 143 -24.58 -8.88 13.76
CA LYS A 143 -26.05 -8.96 13.75
C LYS A 143 -26.85 -7.78 13.15
N ASN A 144 -26.25 -6.63 12.79
CA ASN A 144 -27.01 -5.42 12.45
C ASN A 144 -26.61 -4.66 11.18
N ASN A 145 -25.47 -4.94 10.51
CA ASN A 145 -25.10 -4.19 9.31
C ASN A 145 -24.80 -5.11 8.11
N PRO A 146 -25.62 -5.05 7.05
CA PRO A 146 -25.46 -5.91 5.87
C PRO A 146 -24.34 -5.41 4.92
N PHE A 147 -23.68 -4.31 5.21
CA PHE A 147 -22.66 -3.72 4.37
C PHE A 147 -21.25 -4.08 4.81
N ARG A 148 -20.32 -4.14 3.83
CA ARG A 148 -18.90 -4.34 4.04
C ARG A 148 -18.11 -3.43 3.13
N LEU A 149 -16.94 -3.00 3.60
CA LEU A 149 -15.95 -2.31 2.79
C LEU A 149 -15.36 -3.28 1.75
N CYS A 150 -15.03 -2.79 0.60
CA CYS A 150 -14.27 -3.51 -0.40
C CYS A 150 -13.32 -2.56 -1.11
N ASN A 151 -12.32 -3.13 -1.76
CA ASN A 151 -11.31 -2.39 -2.48
C ASN A 151 -11.96 -1.56 -3.60
N TRP A 152 -11.60 -0.28 -3.72
CA TRP A 152 -12.11 0.55 -4.82
C TRP A 152 -11.71 -0.03 -6.18
N LEU A 153 -10.51 -0.57 -6.28
CA LEU A 153 -10.02 -1.22 -7.50
C LEU A 153 -10.96 -2.34 -7.98
N ASP A 154 -11.61 -3.08 -7.05
CA ASP A 154 -12.60 -4.10 -7.41
C ASP A 154 -13.83 -3.52 -8.12
N ALA A 155 -14.19 -2.28 -7.84
CA ALA A 155 -15.26 -1.58 -8.54
C ALA A 155 -14.81 -1.07 -9.92
N GLU A 156 -13.53 -0.83 -10.11
CA GLU A 156 -12.96 -0.33 -11.36
C GLU A 156 -12.64 -1.44 -12.38
N PHE A 157 -12.40 -2.69 -11.96
CA PHE A 157 -12.07 -3.79 -12.87
C PHE A 157 -13.00 -3.91 -14.09
N PRO A 158 -14.35 -3.75 -13.97
CA PRO A 158 -15.24 -3.83 -15.13
C PRO A 158 -14.98 -2.74 -16.19
N SER A 159 -14.37 -1.62 -15.82
CA SER A 159 -14.04 -0.51 -16.72
C SER A 159 -12.70 -0.69 -17.44
N LEU A 160 -11.86 -1.61 -16.94
CA LEU A 160 -10.52 -1.86 -17.46
C LEU A 160 -10.53 -2.87 -18.62
N THR A 161 -9.62 -2.70 -19.55
CA THR A 161 -9.42 -3.67 -20.64
C THR A 161 -8.58 -4.83 -20.15
N LYS A 162 -9.15 -6.04 -20.13
CA LYS A 162 -8.45 -7.26 -19.75
C LYS A 162 -7.73 -7.88 -20.94
N THR A 163 -6.46 -8.24 -20.77
CA THR A 163 -5.65 -9.02 -21.70
C THR A 163 -4.89 -10.10 -20.94
N ILE A 164 -4.91 -11.34 -21.42
CA ILE A 164 -4.14 -12.43 -20.80
C ILE A 164 -2.89 -12.67 -21.64
N PHE A 165 -1.72 -12.64 -21.03
CA PHE A 165 -0.45 -12.92 -21.68
C PHE A 165 0.43 -13.84 -20.81
N LYS A 166 0.69 -15.05 -21.30
CA LYS A 166 1.54 -16.06 -20.62
C LYS A 166 1.20 -16.26 -19.13
N GLY A 167 -0.07 -16.37 -18.81
CA GLY A 167 -0.54 -16.64 -17.44
C GLY A 167 -0.69 -15.40 -16.54
N ILE A 168 -0.31 -14.22 -17.01
CA ILE A 168 -0.55 -12.95 -16.31
C ILE A 168 -1.81 -12.30 -16.90
N GLU A 169 -2.72 -11.87 -16.03
CA GLU A 169 -3.88 -11.08 -16.39
C GLU A 169 -3.57 -9.60 -16.31
N TYR A 170 -3.41 -8.95 -17.44
CA TYR A 170 -3.23 -7.50 -17.51
C TYR A 170 -4.57 -6.79 -17.54
N TYR A 171 -4.73 -5.79 -16.69
CA TYR A 171 -5.86 -4.88 -16.66
C TYR A 171 -5.35 -3.47 -16.93
N CYS A 172 -5.80 -2.86 -18.00
CA CYS A 172 -5.29 -1.59 -18.48
C CYS A 172 -6.43 -0.57 -18.61
N VAL A 173 -6.15 0.69 -18.32
CA VAL A 173 -7.10 1.76 -18.65
C VAL A 173 -7.38 1.77 -20.16
N PRO A 174 -8.61 2.17 -20.59
CA PRO A 174 -8.95 2.21 -22.01
C PRO A 174 -7.92 3.01 -22.83
N GLY A 175 -7.52 2.45 -23.96
CA GLY A 175 -6.52 3.06 -24.83
C GLY A 175 -5.07 2.64 -24.57
N CYS A 176 -4.77 1.97 -23.48
CA CYS A 176 -3.46 1.36 -23.24
C CYS A 176 -3.41 -0.07 -23.78
N GLY A 177 -2.35 -0.38 -24.52
CA GLY A 177 -2.07 -1.73 -25.04
C GLY A 177 -0.87 -2.35 -24.34
N VAL A 178 -0.90 -3.65 -24.10
CA VAL A 178 0.18 -4.39 -23.44
C VAL A 178 1.41 -4.50 -24.34
N PRO A 179 2.58 -3.91 -24.01
CA PRO A 179 3.79 -4.03 -24.79
C PRO A 179 4.35 -5.45 -24.70
N LYS A 180 4.31 -6.21 -25.81
CA LYS A 180 4.68 -7.63 -25.85
C LYS A 180 6.08 -7.92 -25.27
N LYS A 181 7.05 -7.03 -25.49
CA LYS A 181 8.43 -7.20 -24.99
C LYS A 181 8.47 -7.14 -23.45
N ALA A 182 7.87 -6.12 -22.86
CA ALA A 182 7.81 -5.96 -21.40
C ALA A 182 7.04 -7.12 -20.76
N ALA A 183 5.84 -7.42 -21.28
CA ALA A 183 5.03 -8.53 -20.80
C ALA A 183 5.74 -9.89 -20.90
N SER A 184 6.53 -10.12 -21.97
CA SER A 184 7.33 -11.35 -22.10
C SER A 184 8.47 -11.40 -21.08
N GLY A 185 9.11 -10.27 -20.80
CA GLY A 185 10.15 -10.14 -19.77
C GLY A 185 9.60 -10.45 -18.39
N LEU A 186 8.48 -9.81 -18.04
CA LEU A 186 7.81 -10.02 -16.76
C LEU A 186 7.34 -11.46 -16.60
N ALA A 187 6.69 -12.05 -17.60
CA ALA A 187 6.23 -13.44 -17.54
C ALA A 187 7.39 -14.44 -17.34
N THR A 188 8.53 -14.22 -17.97
CA THR A 188 9.73 -15.05 -17.77
C THR A 188 10.26 -14.90 -16.34
N PHE A 189 10.29 -13.67 -15.82
CA PHE A 189 10.66 -13.39 -14.45
C PHE A 189 9.73 -14.09 -13.46
N VAL A 190 8.41 -13.92 -13.60
CA VAL A 190 7.37 -14.52 -12.75
C VAL A 190 7.50 -16.03 -12.70
N THR A 191 7.61 -16.69 -13.86
CA THR A 191 7.74 -18.15 -13.92
C THR A 191 8.96 -18.64 -13.15
N ARG A 192 10.12 -18.01 -13.34
CA ARG A 192 11.34 -18.34 -12.62
C ARG A 192 11.20 -18.10 -11.12
N PHE A 193 10.64 -16.96 -10.76
CA PHE A 193 10.51 -16.52 -9.36
C PHE A 193 9.55 -17.41 -8.57
N ILE A 194 8.40 -17.79 -9.16
CA ILE A 194 7.45 -18.72 -8.54
C ILE A 194 8.14 -20.07 -8.26
N ASN A 195 8.83 -20.62 -9.24
CA ASN A 195 9.52 -21.91 -9.05
C ASN A 195 10.58 -21.86 -7.93
N GLU A 196 11.22 -20.72 -7.75
CA GLU A 196 12.32 -20.59 -6.79
C GLU A 196 11.83 -20.24 -5.39
N TYR A 197 10.91 -19.27 -5.25
CA TYR A 197 10.54 -18.66 -3.97
C TYR A 197 9.08 -18.79 -3.57
N ALA A 198 8.19 -18.99 -4.52
CA ALA A 198 6.75 -18.94 -4.28
C ALA A 198 5.97 -20.13 -4.86
N PRO A 199 6.42 -21.40 -4.63
CA PRO A 199 5.78 -22.57 -5.23
C PRO A 199 4.32 -22.78 -4.80
N GLU A 200 3.93 -22.19 -3.68
CA GLU A 200 2.56 -22.25 -3.16
C GLU A 200 1.62 -21.23 -3.81
N PHE A 201 2.15 -20.30 -4.60
CA PHE A 201 1.34 -19.29 -5.28
C PHE A 201 0.41 -19.98 -6.29
N GLN A 202 -0.90 -19.86 -6.04
CA GLN A 202 -1.92 -20.45 -6.89
C GLN A 202 -2.89 -19.36 -7.36
N GLY A 203 -2.91 -19.12 -8.62
CA GLY A 203 -3.85 -18.19 -9.22
C GLY A 203 -3.22 -17.37 -10.34
N PRO A 204 -4.04 -16.64 -11.08
CA PRO A 204 -3.52 -15.67 -12.02
C PRO A 204 -2.93 -14.49 -11.25
N LEU A 205 -1.72 -14.06 -11.62
CA LEU A 205 -1.24 -12.75 -11.23
C LEU A 205 -2.04 -11.70 -12.02
N ARG A 206 -2.76 -10.83 -11.29
CA ARG A 206 -3.48 -9.69 -11.85
C ARG A 206 -2.58 -8.46 -11.83
N TYR A 207 -2.24 -7.97 -13.00
CA TYR A 207 -1.33 -6.85 -13.18
C TYR A 207 -2.09 -5.66 -13.75
N VAL A 208 -2.36 -4.66 -12.93
CA VAL A 208 -3.12 -3.46 -13.28
C VAL A 208 -2.14 -2.37 -13.69
N VAL A 209 -2.33 -1.79 -14.87
CA VAL A 209 -1.44 -0.74 -15.38
C VAL A 209 -2.22 0.51 -15.72
N ALA A 210 -1.73 1.62 -15.21
CA ALA A 210 -2.18 2.95 -15.57
C ALA A 210 -0.99 3.82 -16.00
N PRO A 211 -1.17 4.75 -16.96
CA PRO A 211 -0.06 5.49 -17.56
C PRO A 211 0.58 6.55 -16.64
N SER A 212 0.01 6.85 -15.47
CA SER A 212 0.55 7.83 -14.55
C SER A 212 0.32 7.46 -13.09
N VAL A 213 1.12 8.04 -12.20
CA VAL A 213 0.95 7.91 -10.74
C VAL A 213 -0.45 8.35 -10.30
N ASP A 214 -0.91 9.52 -10.77
CA ASP A 214 -2.24 10.05 -10.45
C ASP A 214 -3.37 9.08 -10.83
N GLN A 215 -3.25 8.40 -11.97
CA GLN A 215 -4.23 7.38 -12.36
C GLN A 215 -4.12 6.10 -11.51
N CYS A 216 -2.92 5.69 -11.13
CA CYS A 216 -2.75 4.58 -10.19
C CYS A 216 -3.36 4.90 -8.83
N GLU A 217 -3.11 6.09 -8.28
CA GLU A 217 -3.71 6.54 -7.03
C GLU A 217 -5.24 6.54 -7.12
N ARG A 218 -5.81 7.09 -8.18
CA ARG A 218 -7.28 7.07 -8.40
C ARG A 218 -7.86 5.66 -8.49
N LEU A 219 -7.17 4.75 -9.16
CA LEU A 219 -7.57 3.34 -9.23
C LEU A 219 -7.49 2.65 -7.86
N SER A 220 -6.54 3.04 -7.02
CA SER A 220 -6.46 2.53 -5.64
C SER A 220 -7.44 3.21 -4.67
N GLY A 221 -8.23 4.18 -5.13
CA GLY A 221 -9.18 4.91 -4.30
C GLY A 221 -8.58 6.13 -3.59
N ILE A 222 -7.38 6.57 -3.97
CA ILE A 222 -6.77 7.78 -3.43
C ILE A 222 -7.11 8.93 -4.36
N LEU A 223 -7.95 9.84 -3.90
CA LEU A 223 -8.30 11.04 -4.66
C LEU A 223 -7.34 12.20 -4.38
N PHE A 224 -6.76 12.23 -3.20
CA PHE A 224 -5.77 13.20 -2.78
C PHE A 224 -4.95 12.61 -1.62
N ASN A 225 -3.63 12.86 -1.62
CA ASN A 225 -2.74 12.54 -0.53
C ASN A 225 -1.69 13.64 -0.39
N ALA A 226 -1.71 14.38 0.71
CA ALA A 226 -0.75 15.46 0.99
C ALA A 226 0.68 14.92 1.19
N TYR A 227 0.81 13.65 1.55
CA TYR A 227 2.08 12.96 1.77
C TYR A 227 2.56 12.17 0.55
N SER A 228 1.79 12.18 -0.57
CA SER A 228 2.31 11.63 -1.81
C SER A 228 3.57 12.40 -2.20
N ASN A 229 4.61 11.86 -1.74
CA ASN A 229 6.02 12.16 -1.62
C ASN A 229 6.44 13.54 -2.20
N PRO A 230 6.61 14.59 -1.36
CA PRO A 230 7.05 15.90 -1.83
C PRO A 230 8.45 15.88 -2.47
N LEU A 231 9.27 14.84 -2.22
CA LEU A 231 10.51 14.62 -2.96
C LEU A 231 10.24 14.20 -4.41
N MET A 232 9.13 13.53 -4.65
CA MET A 232 8.67 13.21 -6.00
C MET A 232 8.07 14.44 -6.70
N SER A 233 7.43 15.35 -5.96
CA SER A 233 6.90 16.61 -6.50
C SER A 233 7.97 17.70 -6.65
N SER A 234 9.04 17.71 -5.85
CA SER A 234 10.15 18.68 -5.93
C SER A 234 11.21 18.32 -6.98
N ALA A 235 11.21 17.10 -7.50
CA ALA A 235 11.88 16.79 -8.77
C ALA A 235 11.17 17.50 -9.94
N SER A 236 10.35 18.47 -9.63
CA SER A 236 9.58 19.31 -10.51
C SER A 236 10.47 20.08 -11.45
N GLY A 237 10.27 19.91 -12.69
CA GLY A 237 10.71 20.78 -13.75
C GLY A 237 11.16 20.07 -15.01
N LYS A 238 11.68 18.85 -14.96
CA LYS A 238 12.08 18.12 -16.17
C LYS A 238 11.92 16.59 -16.12
N ASN A 239 11.54 16.01 -14.97
CA ASN A 239 11.48 14.55 -14.78
C ASN A 239 10.13 14.04 -14.21
N SER A 240 9.06 14.82 -14.30
CA SER A 240 7.71 14.36 -13.90
C SER A 240 7.26 13.09 -14.62
N ASP A 241 7.79 12.85 -15.83
CA ASP A 241 7.50 11.67 -16.64
C ASP A 241 8.17 10.39 -16.11
N ARG A 242 9.02 10.48 -15.07
CA ARG A 242 9.74 9.36 -14.45
C ARG A 242 9.29 9.01 -13.04
N MET A 243 8.14 9.52 -12.62
CA MET A 243 7.57 9.10 -11.33
C MET A 243 7.04 7.68 -11.45
N PHE A 244 7.51 6.82 -10.56
CA PHE A 244 7.07 5.43 -10.48
C PHE A 244 6.04 5.25 -9.38
N TYR A 245 5.09 4.40 -9.62
CA TYR A 245 4.10 3.95 -8.66
C TYR A 245 3.96 2.45 -8.80
N GLY A 246 4.19 1.74 -7.73
CA GLY A 246 3.97 0.33 -7.63
C GLY A 246 3.33 0.01 -6.28
N ARG A 247 2.33 -0.86 -6.27
CA ARG A 247 1.66 -1.35 -5.06
C ARG A 247 1.11 -2.75 -5.26
N THR A 248 1.13 -3.49 -4.18
CA THR A 248 0.51 -4.81 -4.11
C THR A 248 -0.82 -4.73 -3.34
N PHE A 249 -1.82 -5.50 -3.78
CA PHE A 249 -3.10 -5.62 -3.09
C PHE A 249 -3.47 -7.08 -2.94
N GLY A 250 -3.74 -7.49 -1.70
CA GLY A 250 -4.05 -8.86 -1.37
C GLY A 250 -2.91 -9.81 -1.75
N THR A 251 -3.28 -10.93 -2.34
CA THR A 251 -2.33 -12.01 -2.66
C THR A 251 -2.01 -12.15 -4.14
N ASP A 252 -2.64 -11.34 -5.01
CA ASP A 252 -2.57 -11.59 -6.47
C ASP A 252 -2.63 -10.33 -7.35
N ILE A 253 -2.74 -9.12 -6.78
CA ILE A 253 -2.85 -7.88 -7.57
C ILE A 253 -1.61 -7.02 -7.38
N VAL A 254 -1.02 -6.60 -8.51
CA VAL A 254 -0.04 -5.51 -8.59
C VAL A 254 -0.65 -4.37 -9.39
N LEU A 255 -0.60 -3.16 -8.87
CA LEU A 255 -0.97 -1.92 -9.55
C LEU A 255 0.28 -1.09 -9.76
N SER A 256 0.60 -0.78 -11.01
CA SER A 256 1.81 -0.02 -11.35
C SER A 256 1.57 0.90 -12.55
N ASN A 257 2.33 2.00 -12.62
CA ASN A 257 2.42 2.79 -13.84
C ASN A 257 3.53 2.30 -14.78
N TYR A 258 4.13 1.15 -14.47
CA TYR A 258 5.22 0.53 -15.20
C TYR A 258 4.84 -0.86 -15.70
N TRP A 259 5.29 -1.23 -16.91
CA TRP A 259 4.91 -2.50 -17.54
C TRP A 259 5.71 -3.72 -17.08
N ASP A 260 6.84 -3.53 -16.43
CA ASP A 260 7.77 -4.57 -15.98
C ASP A 260 8.25 -4.29 -14.57
N ASP A 261 7.30 -4.10 -13.65
CA ASP A 261 7.56 -3.88 -12.23
C ASP A 261 7.84 -5.21 -11.53
N ARG A 262 9.09 -5.62 -11.60
CA ARG A 262 9.52 -6.91 -11.02
C ARG A 262 9.64 -6.86 -9.53
N HIS A 263 9.90 -5.68 -8.96
CA HIS A 263 10.00 -5.52 -7.50
C HIS A 263 8.68 -5.85 -6.83
N ASP A 264 7.61 -5.15 -7.20
CA ASP A 264 6.31 -5.33 -6.56
C ASP A 264 5.69 -6.69 -6.88
N VAL A 265 5.96 -7.22 -8.08
CA VAL A 265 5.57 -8.60 -8.40
C VAL A 265 6.31 -9.61 -7.51
N ALA A 266 7.61 -9.47 -7.32
CA ALA A 266 8.37 -10.35 -6.43
C ALA A 266 7.87 -10.23 -4.98
N LEU A 267 7.63 -9.00 -4.51
CA LEU A 267 7.13 -8.73 -3.18
C LEU A 267 5.76 -9.38 -2.94
N LEU A 268 4.83 -9.23 -3.89
CA LEU A 268 3.52 -9.89 -3.84
C LEU A 268 3.65 -11.42 -3.72
N LEU A 269 4.47 -12.02 -4.59
CA LEU A 269 4.66 -13.47 -4.62
C LEU A 269 5.27 -14.00 -3.33
N ILE A 270 6.24 -13.27 -2.76
CA ILE A 270 6.85 -13.62 -1.47
C ILE A 270 5.82 -13.46 -0.33
N LYS A 271 5.14 -12.32 -0.23
CA LYS A 271 4.13 -12.09 0.81
C LYS A 271 3.03 -13.13 0.77
N SER A 272 2.58 -13.53 -0.41
CA SER A 272 1.56 -14.57 -0.59
C SER A 272 2.02 -15.95 -0.13
N SER A 273 3.28 -16.30 -0.35
CA SER A 273 3.81 -17.64 -0.02
C SER A 273 4.43 -17.69 1.36
N TRP A 274 4.94 -16.58 1.88
CA TRP A 274 5.63 -16.46 3.16
C TRP A 274 5.12 -15.26 3.97
N PRO A 275 3.82 -15.24 4.32
CA PRO A 275 3.19 -14.07 4.96
C PRO A 275 3.74 -13.74 6.36
N LYS A 276 4.48 -14.67 6.97
CA LYS A 276 5.11 -14.51 8.29
C LYS A 276 6.60 -14.20 8.21
N ALA A 277 7.19 -14.17 7.03
CA ALA A 277 8.59 -13.81 6.88
C ALA A 277 8.80 -12.34 7.25
N LEU A 278 9.99 -12.04 7.77
CA LEU A 278 10.35 -10.66 8.12
C LEU A 278 10.23 -9.73 6.91
N PRO A 279 9.62 -8.53 7.06
CA PRO A 279 9.52 -7.54 5.99
C PRO A 279 10.88 -7.26 5.32
N MET A 280 11.94 -7.11 6.11
CA MET A 280 13.31 -6.94 5.61
C MET A 280 13.72 -8.03 4.60
N ILE A 281 13.39 -9.28 4.85
CA ILE A 281 13.76 -10.38 3.97
C ILE A 281 12.85 -10.45 2.75
N GLN A 282 11.55 -10.16 2.91
CA GLN A 282 10.61 -10.07 1.80
C GLN A 282 11.03 -8.98 0.81
N GLU A 283 11.24 -7.76 1.32
CA GLU A 283 11.73 -6.60 0.55
C GLU A 283 13.13 -6.86 -0.02
N GLY A 284 14.00 -7.50 0.77
CA GLY A 284 15.35 -7.83 0.34
C GLY A 284 15.39 -8.78 -0.86
N ILE A 285 14.56 -9.81 -0.87
CA ILE A 285 14.44 -10.73 -2.02
C ILE A 285 13.86 -10.00 -3.23
N ALA A 286 12.82 -9.19 -3.01
CA ALA A 286 12.20 -8.40 -4.07
C ALA A 286 13.21 -7.42 -4.70
N ALA A 287 13.94 -6.66 -3.89
CA ALA A 287 14.95 -5.71 -4.35
C ALA A 287 16.15 -6.38 -5.03
N TYR A 288 16.62 -7.53 -4.53
CA TYR A 288 17.72 -8.27 -5.15
C TYR A 288 17.38 -8.78 -6.55
N HIS A 289 16.18 -9.33 -6.72
CA HIS A 289 15.76 -9.94 -7.99
C HIS A 289 15.07 -8.97 -8.95
N GLY A 290 14.29 -8.05 -8.43
CA GLY A 290 13.47 -7.12 -9.18
C GLY A 290 14.09 -5.75 -9.37
N GLY A 291 15.06 -5.40 -8.52
CA GLY A 291 15.54 -4.02 -8.43
C GLY A 291 14.54 -3.13 -7.68
N TYR A 292 14.56 -1.86 -7.99
CA TYR A 292 13.60 -0.88 -7.50
C TYR A 292 13.30 0.09 -8.63
N MET A 293 12.07 0.11 -9.12
CA MET A 293 11.72 0.91 -10.28
C MET A 293 12.64 0.55 -11.48
N ASP A 294 13.31 1.52 -12.10
CA ASP A 294 14.30 1.30 -13.18
C ASP A 294 15.72 0.99 -12.67
N LEU A 295 15.91 0.96 -11.35
CA LEU A 295 17.22 0.77 -10.75
C LEU A 295 17.51 -0.72 -10.58
N SER A 296 18.66 -1.14 -11.04
CA SER A 296 19.14 -2.48 -10.71
C SER A 296 19.57 -2.57 -9.25
N TYR A 297 19.58 -3.77 -8.69
CA TYR A 297 20.14 -3.98 -7.36
C TYR A 297 21.57 -3.44 -7.21
N SER A 298 22.40 -3.53 -8.27
CA SER A 298 23.76 -2.98 -8.24
C SER A 298 23.80 -1.45 -8.05
N ASP A 299 22.86 -0.72 -8.64
CA ASP A 299 22.75 0.73 -8.48
C ASP A 299 22.33 1.10 -7.05
N ILE A 300 21.38 0.34 -6.52
CA ILE A 300 20.88 0.49 -5.14
C ILE A 300 22.00 0.17 -4.12
N LYS A 301 22.71 -0.94 -4.31
CA LYS A 301 23.84 -1.36 -3.48
C LYS A 301 24.95 -0.29 -3.45
N ALA A 302 25.25 0.32 -4.60
CA ALA A 302 26.24 1.39 -4.69
C ALA A 302 25.82 2.64 -3.88
N SER A 303 24.53 2.95 -3.85
CA SER A 303 23.98 4.04 -3.05
C SER A 303 24.03 3.74 -1.55
N LEU A 304 23.72 2.51 -1.15
CA LEU A 304 23.85 2.05 0.23
C LEU A 304 25.30 2.15 0.74
N ARG A 305 26.27 1.71 -0.07
CA ARG A 305 27.70 1.85 0.28
C ARG A 305 28.08 3.31 0.58
N ARG A 306 27.68 4.23 -0.30
CA ARG A 306 27.97 5.67 -0.12
C ARG A 306 27.30 6.20 1.16
N TYR A 307 26.06 5.84 1.39
CA TYR A 307 25.31 6.26 2.57
C TYR A 307 25.99 5.78 3.86
N LEU A 308 26.28 4.49 3.99
CA LEU A 308 26.89 3.92 5.19
C LEU A 308 28.34 4.38 5.38
N ALA A 309 29.07 4.71 4.32
CA ALA A 309 30.39 5.34 4.44
C ALA A 309 30.31 6.72 5.09
N SER A 310 29.20 7.45 4.90
CA SER A 310 28.94 8.75 5.54
C SER A 310 28.35 8.65 6.95
N LYS A 311 27.79 7.47 7.31
CA LYS A 311 27.11 7.19 8.59
C LYS A 311 27.85 6.10 9.36
N LYS A 312 29.10 6.40 9.74
CA LYS A 312 29.96 5.42 10.44
C LYS A 312 29.48 5.11 11.86
N ASP A 313 28.78 6.05 12.46
CA ASP A 313 28.17 5.99 13.80
C ASP A 313 26.85 5.22 13.84
N LEU A 314 26.24 4.91 12.68
CA LEU A 314 25.00 4.14 12.62
C LEU A 314 25.31 2.68 13.00
N ASP A 315 24.74 2.24 14.12
CA ASP A 315 24.82 0.87 14.57
C ASP A 315 23.78 0.00 13.84
N LEU A 316 24.27 -0.94 13.04
CA LEU A 316 23.45 -1.87 12.26
C LEU A 316 23.24 -3.20 12.99
N SER A 317 23.67 -3.34 14.23
CA SER A 317 23.44 -4.56 15.02
C SER A 317 22.02 -4.67 15.58
N ASN A 318 21.27 -3.57 15.60
CA ASN A 318 19.88 -3.48 16.02
C ASN A 318 19.05 -2.79 14.92
N ASP A 319 18.00 -3.45 14.45
CA ASP A 319 17.07 -2.95 13.41
C ASP A 319 16.30 -1.69 13.83
N ASP A 320 16.00 -1.51 15.13
CA ASP A 320 15.37 -0.28 15.64
C ASP A 320 16.14 1.00 15.24
N ASN A 321 17.47 0.90 15.03
CA ASN A 321 18.30 2.04 14.67
C ASN A 321 18.14 2.51 13.22
N PHE A 322 17.55 1.70 12.35
CA PHE A 322 17.44 2.01 10.93
C PHE A 322 16.10 1.62 10.28
N TYR A 323 15.16 1.06 11.03
CA TYR A 323 13.86 0.62 10.53
C TYR A 323 13.10 1.72 9.76
N ASP A 324 13.07 2.94 10.30
CA ASP A 324 12.38 4.08 9.67
C ASP A 324 13.27 4.90 8.73
N LEU A 325 14.52 4.46 8.51
CA LEU A 325 15.43 5.21 7.66
C LEU A 325 15.24 4.85 6.20
N SER A 326 15.33 5.88 5.36
CA SER A 326 15.33 5.74 3.91
C SER A 326 16.54 6.45 3.31
N ILE A 327 17.01 5.91 2.19
CA ILE A 327 18.16 6.50 1.50
C ILE A 327 17.79 6.98 0.10
N PRO A 328 18.33 8.13 -0.32
CA PRO A 328 18.19 8.56 -1.69
C PRO A 328 19.06 7.69 -2.61
N VAL A 329 18.45 7.15 -3.65
CA VAL A 329 19.15 6.40 -4.69
C VAL A 329 19.23 7.24 -5.94
N SER A 330 20.44 7.42 -6.46
CA SER A 330 20.69 8.22 -7.65
C SER A 330 20.87 7.32 -8.88
N GLY A 331 20.28 7.77 -9.98
CA GLY A 331 20.53 7.17 -11.29
C GLY A 331 21.97 7.43 -11.77
N LYS A 332 22.30 6.94 -12.96
CA LYS A 332 23.63 7.07 -13.56
C LYS A 332 24.06 8.52 -13.83
N ASP A 333 23.10 9.42 -13.94
CA ASP A 333 23.27 10.86 -14.12
C ASP A 333 23.48 11.61 -12.79
N GLY A 334 23.51 10.91 -11.65
CA GLY A 334 23.66 11.48 -10.31
C GLY A 334 22.39 12.13 -9.75
N VAL A 335 21.28 12.12 -10.49
CA VAL A 335 20.00 12.65 -10.03
C VAL A 335 19.33 11.61 -9.12
N THR A 336 18.81 12.04 -7.96
CA THR A 336 18.01 11.17 -7.11
C THR A 336 16.74 10.79 -7.83
N VAL A 337 16.54 9.49 -8.03
CA VAL A 337 15.40 8.94 -8.77
C VAL A 337 14.44 8.16 -7.87
N ALA A 338 14.89 7.78 -6.69
CA ALA A 338 14.07 7.08 -5.71
C ALA A 338 14.54 7.36 -4.27
N VAL A 339 13.64 7.18 -3.32
CA VAL A 339 13.96 7.08 -1.89
C VAL A 339 13.53 5.67 -1.48
N VAL A 340 14.45 4.89 -0.95
CA VAL A 340 14.26 3.45 -0.72
C VAL A 340 14.49 3.16 0.77
N PRO A 341 13.62 2.35 1.41
CA PRO A 341 13.81 1.95 2.80
C PRO A 341 15.17 1.26 3.01
N LEU A 342 15.91 1.73 4.01
CA LEU A 342 17.24 1.20 4.32
C LEU A 342 17.20 -0.28 4.67
N GLU A 343 16.17 -0.68 5.41
CA GLU A 343 15.92 -2.05 5.81
C GLU A 343 15.84 -2.99 4.60
N GLY A 344 15.04 -2.66 3.59
CA GLY A 344 14.90 -3.50 2.39
C GLY A 344 16.21 -3.68 1.61
N ILE A 345 17.05 -2.64 1.58
CA ILE A 345 18.34 -2.72 0.86
C ILE A 345 19.38 -3.54 1.65
N ILE A 346 19.39 -3.41 2.98
CA ILE A 346 20.22 -4.27 3.84
C ILE A 346 19.77 -5.72 3.66
N GLY A 347 18.47 -5.97 3.67
CA GLY A 347 17.91 -7.28 3.38
C GLY A 347 18.38 -7.85 2.03
N ALA A 348 18.43 -7.01 0.98
CA ALA A 348 18.94 -7.42 -0.34
C ALA A 348 20.43 -7.79 -0.32
N ALA A 349 21.25 -7.07 0.44
CA ALA A 349 22.66 -7.40 0.60
C ALA A 349 22.86 -8.73 1.36
N ILE A 350 22.03 -8.98 2.37
CA ILE A 350 22.02 -10.27 3.10
C ILE A 350 21.59 -11.42 2.17
N VAL A 351 20.57 -11.20 1.34
CA VAL A 351 20.12 -12.18 0.34
C VAL A 351 21.21 -12.47 -0.68
N GLU A 352 21.89 -11.44 -1.20
CA GLU A 352 23.03 -11.61 -2.12
C GLU A 352 24.15 -12.44 -1.46
N TYR A 353 24.57 -12.06 -0.24
CA TYR A 353 25.57 -12.80 0.51
C TYR A 353 25.20 -14.27 0.66
N THR A 354 23.95 -14.54 1.05
CA THR A 354 23.46 -15.91 1.23
C THR A 354 23.52 -16.70 -0.08
N ILE A 355 23.10 -16.10 -1.20
CA ILE A 355 23.15 -16.75 -2.52
C ILE A 355 24.59 -17.06 -2.94
N VAL A 356 25.50 -16.10 -2.75
CA VAL A 356 26.89 -16.20 -3.23
C VAL A 356 27.70 -17.16 -2.35
N GLN A 357 27.55 -17.08 -1.02
CA GLN A 357 28.38 -17.84 -0.10
C GLN A 357 27.80 -19.19 0.31
N GLN A 358 26.48 -19.30 0.36
CA GLN A 358 25.80 -20.50 0.90
C GLN A 358 24.90 -21.20 -0.13
N GLY A 359 24.63 -20.53 -1.25
CA GLY A 359 23.77 -21.04 -2.32
C GLY A 359 22.31 -20.63 -2.19
N ARG A 360 21.61 -20.56 -3.32
CA ARG A 360 20.23 -20.06 -3.46
C ARG A 360 19.23 -20.77 -2.55
N SER A 361 19.37 -22.07 -2.36
CA SER A 361 18.45 -22.85 -1.51
C SER A 361 18.42 -22.38 -0.04
N LYS A 362 19.49 -21.75 0.42
CA LYS A 362 19.62 -21.24 1.80
C LYS A 362 18.80 -19.96 2.05
N VAL A 363 18.43 -19.24 1.00
CA VAL A 363 17.55 -18.06 1.16
C VAL A 363 16.20 -18.44 1.79
N LYS A 364 15.71 -19.66 1.55
CA LYS A 364 14.48 -20.14 2.20
C LYS A 364 14.60 -20.23 3.73
N ASN A 365 15.81 -20.41 4.26
CA ASN A 365 16.02 -20.41 5.70
C ASN A 365 15.83 -19.01 6.30
N LEU A 366 16.17 -17.96 5.53
CA LEU A 366 15.94 -16.57 5.94
C LEU A 366 14.44 -16.24 6.01
N LEU A 367 13.64 -16.80 5.11
CA LEU A 367 12.17 -16.63 5.12
C LEU A 367 11.50 -17.27 6.36
N GLY A 368 12.20 -18.17 7.07
CA GLY A 368 11.74 -18.75 8.33
C GLY A 368 12.10 -17.93 9.58
N CYS A 369 12.93 -16.88 9.46
CA CYS A 369 13.32 -16.05 10.59
C CYS A 369 12.12 -15.24 11.12
N GLN A 370 12.04 -15.09 12.45
CA GLN A 370 10.94 -14.39 13.11
C GLN A 370 11.37 -13.01 13.65
N ASN A 371 12.67 -12.77 13.76
CA ASN A 371 13.24 -11.50 14.21
C ASN A 371 14.61 -11.28 13.58
N TYR A 372 15.10 -10.05 13.71
CA TYR A 372 16.37 -9.63 13.12
C TYR A 372 17.56 -10.51 13.53
N SER A 373 17.67 -10.86 14.81
CA SER A 373 18.78 -11.66 15.31
C SER A 373 18.81 -13.09 14.75
N ASP A 374 17.66 -13.66 14.38
CA ASP A 374 17.57 -15.00 13.81
C ASP A 374 18.24 -15.08 12.44
N ILE A 375 18.22 -13.97 11.67
CA ILE A 375 18.90 -13.88 10.37
C ILE A 375 20.38 -14.24 10.55
N PHE A 376 21.05 -13.61 11.52
CA PHE A 376 22.48 -13.78 11.75
C PHE A 376 22.82 -15.15 12.36
N LYS A 377 21.94 -15.70 13.20
CA LYS A 377 22.08 -17.09 13.66
C LYS A 377 22.06 -18.08 12.50
N VAL A 378 21.12 -17.89 11.55
CA VAL A 378 21.04 -18.73 10.32
C VAL A 378 22.29 -18.59 9.48
N LEU A 379 22.90 -17.40 9.43
CA LEU A 379 24.14 -17.13 8.70
C LEU A 379 25.40 -17.56 9.44
N GLY A 380 25.30 -17.90 10.74
CA GLY A 380 26.46 -18.24 11.60
C GLY A 380 27.28 -17.02 12.02
N ILE A 381 26.68 -15.83 12.07
CA ILE A 381 27.33 -14.57 12.42
C ILE A 381 27.07 -14.27 13.91
N PRO A 382 28.11 -14.10 14.72
CA PRO A 382 27.97 -13.73 16.15
C PRO A 382 27.32 -12.32 16.26
N SER A 383 26.55 -12.12 17.34
CA SER A 383 25.83 -10.83 17.55
C SER A 383 26.80 -9.62 17.63
N ALA A 384 28.00 -9.83 18.18
CA ALA A 384 29.01 -8.77 18.25
C ALA A 384 29.54 -8.33 16.88
N ASP A 385 29.43 -9.19 15.87
CA ASP A 385 30.02 -8.97 14.53
C ASP A 385 29.00 -8.47 13.51
N ILE A 386 27.73 -8.32 13.87
CA ILE A 386 26.63 -7.99 12.94
C ILE A 386 26.89 -6.68 12.20
N ASN A 387 27.27 -5.61 12.92
CA ASN A 387 27.51 -4.31 12.31
C ASN A 387 28.67 -4.38 11.28
N ASP A 388 29.77 -5.02 11.63
CA ASP A 388 30.93 -5.17 10.75
C ASP A 388 30.62 -6.10 9.57
N PHE A 389 29.87 -7.16 9.83
CA PHE A 389 29.40 -8.06 8.78
C PHE A 389 28.57 -7.31 7.73
N ILE A 390 27.53 -6.55 8.14
CA ILE A 390 26.68 -5.83 7.18
C ILE A 390 27.52 -4.83 6.37
N ARG A 391 28.43 -4.10 7.01
CA ARG A 391 29.32 -3.19 6.31
C ARG A 391 30.30 -3.91 5.37
N GLY A 392 30.70 -5.12 5.73
CA GLY A 392 31.65 -5.94 4.97
C GLY A 392 31.06 -6.60 3.71
N ILE A 393 29.75 -6.92 3.70
CA ILE A 393 29.09 -7.55 2.52
C ILE A 393 28.67 -6.54 1.46
N LEU A 394 28.80 -5.27 1.75
CA LEU A 394 28.52 -4.19 0.80
C LEU A 394 29.73 -3.89 -0.04
#